data_ced25b76d1b669897c2680f2ec4336f1
#
_entry.id   ced25b76d1b669897c2680f2ec4336f1
#
_cell.length_a   1.000
_cell.length_b   1.000
_cell.length_c   1.000
_cell.angle_alpha   90.00
_cell.angle_beta   90.00
_cell.angle_gamma   90.00
#
_symmetry.space_group_name_H-M   'P 1'
#
loop_
_entity.id
_entity.type
_entity.pdbx_description
1 polymer ?
#
loop_
_entity_poly.entity_id
_entity_poly.type
_entity_poly.pdbx_seq_one_letter_code
_entity_poly.pdbx_strand_id
1 'polypeptide(L)'
;MKILISEQQIRERVQRLGAQLSEEYDGRPLTILGVLTGSIVLLADLIRATNVPLRVALISASSYVGTRTSPGQLSVNSALVPDLKGRHVVILDDILDTGHTMVGLLDAVQGFSPASVRTAVLLWKTERSQVNLEPNYFGFKIPDEFVVGYGLDYNDEFRHLPYIGIPDEDDLKAAEGKA
;
A
#
# COMPACT_ATOMS: atom_id res chain seq x y z
N MET A 1 12.76 5.92 19.22
CA MET A 1 12.44 5.68 17.78
C MET A 1 13.54 6.22 16.87
N LYS A 2 14.01 5.44 15.89
CA LYS A 2 15.04 5.85 14.90
C LYS A 2 14.34 6.16 13.57
N ILE A 3 14.53 7.36 13.01
CA ILE A 3 14.00 7.72 11.69
C ILE A 3 14.79 6.98 10.61
N LEU A 4 14.09 6.18 9.80
CA LEU A 4 14.64 5.46 8.64
C LEU A 4 14.48 6.30 7.36
N ILE A 5 13.31 6.90 7.15
CA ILE A 5 12.99 7.75 5.99
C ILE A 5 12.30 9.00 6.51
N SER A 6 12.86 10.16 6.22
CA SER A 6 12.32 11.44 6.68
C SER A 6 11.07 11.86 5.89
N GLU A 7 10.27 12.75 6.49
CA GLU A 7 9.10 13.36 5.83
C GLU A 7 9.46 14.00 4.48
N GLN A 8 10.59 14.69 4.42
CA GLN A 8 11.04 15.33 3.18
C GLN A 8 11.33 14.31 2.09
N GLN A 9 12.03 13.21 2.41
CA GLN A 9 12.32 12.13 1.46
C GLN A 9 11.03 11.49 0.93
N ILE A 10 10.04 11.25 1.82
CA ILE A 10 8.73 10.71 1.44
C ILE A 10 8.03 11.68 0.48
N ARG A 11 7.96 12.95 0.83
CA ARG A 11 7.33 13.98 0.00
C ARG A 11 7.91 14.04 -1.40
N GLU A 12 9.24 14.10 -1.51
CA GLU A 12 9.94 14.13 -2.80
C GLU A 12 9.67 12.86 -3.62
N ARG A 13 9.64 11.70 -2.95
CA ARG A 13 9.39 10.43 -3.64
C ARG A 13 7.96 10.30 -4.14
N VAL A 14 6.98 10.73 -3.34
CA VAL A 14 5.56 10.75 -3.72
C VAL A 14 5.33 11.68 -4.91
N GLN A 15 5.96 12.85 -4.94
CA GLN A 15 5.90 13.76 -6.09
C GLN A 15 6.44 13.08 -7.38
N ARG A 16 7.54 12.35 -7.28
CA ARG A 16 8.09 11.59 -8.43
C ARG A 16 7.16 10.47 -8.88
N LEU A 17 6.57 9.73 -7.95
CA LEU A 17 5.59 8.69 -8.27
C LEU A 17 4.35 9.29 -8.96
N GLY A 18 3.83 10.41 -8.46
CA GLY A 18 2.72 11.11 -9.07
C GLY A 18 3.02 11.60 -10.48
N ALA A 19 4.25 12.10 -10.73
CA ALA A 19 4.70 12.49 -12.06
C ALA A 19 4.78 11.28 -13.02
N GLN A 20 5.32 10.14 -12.57
CA GLN A 20 5.37 8.90 -13.35
C GLN A 20 3.96 8.41 -13.73
N LEU A 21 3.02 8.41 -12.78
CA LEU A 21 1.63 8.04 -13.06
C LEU A 21 0.98 9.02 -14.03
N SER A 22 1.26 10.31 -13.89
CA SER A 22 0.71 11.35 -14.77
C SER A 22 1.17 11.17 -16.22
N GLU A 23 2.45 10.89 -16.43
CA GLU A 23 3.02 10.65 -17.75
C GLU A 23 2.45 9.36 -18.38
N GLU A 24 2.40 8.27 -17.60
CA GLU A 24 1.98 6.98 -18.13
C GLU A 24 0.49 6.91 -18.43
N TYR A 25 -0.35 7.57 -17.62
CA TYR A 25 -1.79 7.50 -17.74
C TYR A 25 -2.43 8.75 -18.37
N ASP A 26 -1.65 9.59 -19.03
CA ASP A 26 -2.20 10.72 -19.78
C ASP A 26 -3.22 10.25 -20.84
N GLY A 27 -4.42 10.83 -20.80
CA GLY A 27 -5.55 10.44 -21.67
C GLY A 27 -6.14 9.04 -21.42
N ARG A 28 -5.70 8.32 -20.37
CA ARG A 28 -6.20 6.98 -20.03
C ARG A 28 -7.09 6.99 -18.78
N PRO A 29 -8.15 6.16 -18.71
CA PRO A 29 -9.06 6.13 -17.57
C PRO A 29 -8.42 5.42 -16.35
N LEU A 30 -7.68 6.15 -15.52
CA LEU A 30 -7.00 5.65 -14.33
C LEU A 30 -7.93 5.49 -13.13
N THR A 31 -7.76 4.42 -12.36
CA THR A 31 -8.28 4.24 -11.01
C THR A 31 -7.15 3.86 -10.07
N ILE A 32 -6.96 4.60 -8.98
CA ILE A 32 -6.07 4.21 -7.88
C ILE A 32 -6.91 3.50 -6.82
N LEU A 33 -6.55 2.26 -6.53
CA LEU A 33 -7.23 1.37 -5.58
C LEU A 33 -6.37 1.24 -4.33
N GLY A 34 -6.71 2.02 -3.29
CA GLY A 34 -5.97 2.01 -2.02
C GLY A 34 -6.32 0.80 -1.14
N VAL A 35 -5.33 0.10 -0.65
CA VAL A 35 -5.49 -1.02 0.28
C VAL A 35 -5.61 -0.48 1.70
N LEU A 36 -6.75 -0.71 2.35
CA LEU A 36 -7.00 -0.26 3.72
C LEU A 36 -6.25 -1.15 4.73
N THR A 37 -5.69 -0.58 5.80
CA THR A 37 -5.81 0.81 6.26
C THR A 37 -4.49 1.57 6.02
N GLY A 38 -3.36 0.87 5.94
CA GLY A 38 -2.01 1.45 5.93
C GLY A 38 -1.74 2.41 4.77
N SER A 39 -2.33 2.15 3.60
CA SER A 39 -2.09 2.99 2.42
C SER A 39 -2.79 4.35 2.44
N ILE A 40 -3.66 4.64 3.43
CA ILE A 40 -4.56 5.81 3.38
C ILE A 40 -3.80 7.15 3.30
N VAL A 41 -2.68 7.27 4.01
CA VAL A 41 -1.85 8.49 4.00
C VAL A 41 -1.16 8.65 2.66
N LEU A 42 -0.53 7.57 2.17
CA LEU A 42 0.10 7.54 0.85
C LEU A 42 -0.91 7.84 -0.26
N LEU A 43 -2.10 7.25 -0.20
CA LEU A 43 -3.17 7.49 -1.17
C LEU A 43 -3.54 8.98 -1.24
N ALA A 44 -3.75 9.61 -0.09
CA ALA A 44 -4.11 11.02 -0.02
C ALA A 44 -3.03 11.94 -0.63
N ASP A 45 -1.76 11.63 -0.41
CA ASP A 45 -0.66 12.41 -0.96
C ASP A 45 -0.43 12.13 -2.45
N LEU A 46 -0.51 10.86 -2.87
CA LEU A 46 -0.27 10.46 -4.25
C LEU A 46 -1.33 11.02 -5.21
N ILE A 47 -2.62 11.00 -4.83
CA ILE A 47 -3.68 11.55 -5.69
C ILE A 47 -3.53 13.06 -5.89
N ARG A 48 -3.00 13.78 -4.90
CA ARG A 48 -2.69 15.22 -5.02
C ARG A 48 -1.42 15.51 -5.82
N ALA A 49 -0.51 14.55 -5.90
CA ALA A 49 0.70 14.62 -6.71
C ALA A 49 0.50 14.17 -8.16
N THR A 50 -0.63 13.51 -8.46
CA THR A 50 -0.95 12.98 -9.79
C THR A 50 -1.79 13.99 -10.57
N ASN A 51 -1.30 14.43 -11.74
CA ASN A 51 -1.88 15.52 -12.53
C ASN A 51 -2.66 14.99 -13.76
N VAL A 52 -3.45 13.93 -13.58
CA VAL A 52 -4.39 13.41 -14.60
C VAL A 52 -5.73 13.11 -13.94
N PRO A 53 -6.84 13.16 -14.69
CA PRO A 53 -8.13 12.74 -14.17
C PRO A 53 -8.08 11.28 -13.71
N LEU A 54 -8.44 11.01 -12.46
CA LEU A 54 -8.43 9.68 -11.89
C LEU A 54 -9.66 9.42 -11.02
N ARG A 55 -9.96 8.15 -10.80
CA ARG A 55 -10.91 7.72 -9.77
C ARG A 55 -10.14 7.11 -8.60
N VAL A 56 -10.70 7.25 -7.42
CA VAL A 56 -10.19 6.61 -6.19
C VAL A 56 -11.20 5.55 -5.75
N ALA A 57 -10.68 4.40 -5.38
CA ALA A 57 -11.45 3.34 -4.76
C ALA A 57 -10.65 2.74 -3.60
N LEU A 58 -11.35 2.02 -2.73
CA LEU A 58 -10.74 1.40 -1.55
C LEU A 58 -11.05 -0.11 -1.56
N ILE A 59 -10.09 -0.89 -1.12
CA ILE A 59 -10.23 -2.33 -0.96
C ILE A 59 -9.59 -2.72 0.37
N SER A 60 -10.13 -3.70 1.05
CA SER A 60 -9.46 -4.28 2.22
C SER A 60 -9.17 -5.76 2.01
N ALA A 61 -8.02 -6.18 2.51
CA ALA A 61 -7.61 -7.56 2.51
C ALA A 61 -7.26 -7.97 3.94
N SER A 62 -7.81 -9.08 4.41
CA SER A 62 -7.46 -9.66 5.69
C SER A 62 -7.08 -11.13 5.52
N SER A 63 -5.96 -11.51 6.13
CA SER A 63 -5.63 -12.93 6.29
C SER A 63 -6.48 -13.50 7.41
N TYR A 64 -7.37 -14.44 7.10
CA TYR A 64 -8.16 -15.12 8.12
C TYR A 64 -7.26 -16.03 8.97
N VAL A 65 -7.04 -15.64 10.22
CA VAL A 65 -6.57 -16.53 11.29
C VAL A 65 -7.80 -17.07 12.00
N GLY A 66 -8.53 -17.98 11.39
CA GLY A 66 -9.78 -18.50 11.95
C GLY A 66 -9.90 -20.00 11.78
N THR A 67 -10.47 -20.65 12.80
CA THR A 67 -10.47 -22.06 13.19
C THR A 67 -11.16 -23.06 12.24
N ARG A 68 -11.46 -22.81 10.97
CA ARG A 68 -12.10 -23.82 10.08
C ARG A 68 -12.02 -23.60 8.57
N THR A 69 -11.03 -22.96 8.02
CA THR A 69 -10.75 -23.06 6.57
C THR A 69 -9.25 -22.99 6.34
N SER A 70 -8.77 -23.60 5.28
CA SER A 70 -7.35 -23.82 4.97
C SER A 70 -6.46 -22.61 5.31
N PRO A 71 -5.28 -22.79 5.92
CA PRO A 71 -4.34 -21.70 6.19
C PRO A 71 -4.00 -20.99 4.88
N GLY A 72 -4.22 -19.66 4.82
CA GLY A 72 -3.76 -18.84 3.70
C GLY A 72 -4.84 -18.31 2.76
N GLN A 73 -6.12 -18.47 3.03
CA GLN A 73 -7.14 -17.84 2.18
C GLN A 73 -7.30 -16.36 2.53
N LEU A 74 -6.87 -15.48 1.60
CA LEU A 74 -7.06 -14.05 1.69
C LEU A 74 -8.56 -13.73 1.52
N SER A 75 -9.16 -13.05 2.49
CA SER A 75 -10.50 -12.47 2.33
C SER A 75 -10.37 -11.06 1.78
N VAL A 76 -10.91 -10.83 0.59
CA VAL A 76 -10.92 -9.52 -0.05
C VAL A 76 -12.32 -8.93 0.05
N ASN A 77 -12.43 -7.77 0.71
CA ASN A 77 -13.67 -7.00 0.73
C ASN A 77 -13.65 -5.96 -0.38
N SER A 78 -14.44 -6.20 -1.41
CA SER A 78 -14.58 -5.35 -2.59
C SER A 78 -15.85 -4.48 -2.58
N ALA A 79 -16.56 -4.36 -1.45
CA ALA A 79 -17.81 -3.62 -1.37
C ALA A 79 -17.69 -2.13 -1.77
N LEU A 80 -16.49 -1.56 -1.62
CA LEU A 80 -16.19 -0.17 -2.01
C LEU A 80 -15.52 -0.05 -3.38
N VAL A 81 -15.39 -1.16 -4.12
CA VAL A 81 -14.77 -1.17 -5.45
C VAL A 81 -15.85 -0.86 -6.48
N PRO A 82 -15.72 0.23 -7.25
CA PRO A 82 -16.66 0.57 -8.32
C PRO A 82 -16.46 -0.33 -9.55
N ASP A 83 -17.23 -0.10 -10.61
CA ASP A 83 -16.98 -0.74 -11.89
C ASP A 83 -15.58 -0.35 -12.43
N LEU A 84 -14.73 -1.36 -12.58
CA LEU A 84 -13.35 -1.24 -13.08
C LEU A 84 -13.22 -1.66 -14.56
N LYS A 85 -14.30 -2.10 -15.19
CA LYS A 85 -14.27 -2.60 -16.57
C LYS A 85 -13.65 -1.57 -17.52
N GLY A 86 -12.61 -1.99 -18.25
CA GLY A 86 -11.91 -1.17 -19.23
C GLY A 86 -11.07 -0.03 -18.63
N ARG A 87 -10.94 0.06 -17.32
CA ARG A 87 -10.09 1.06 -16.66
C ARG A 87 -8.69 0.51 -16.39
N HIS A 88 -7.70 1.38 -16.39
CA HIS A 88 -6.37 1.06 -15.87
C HIS A 88 -6.40 1.18 -14.34
N VAL A 89 -5.98 0.14 -13.63
CA VAL A 89 -6.02 0.09 -12.16
C VAL A 89 -4.59 0.05 -11.61
N VAL A 90 -4.32 0.91 -10.65
CA VAL A 90 -3.09 0.84 -9.83
C VAL A 90 -3.50 0.49 -8.41
N ILE A 91 -3.16 -0.72 -7.95
CA ILE A 91 -3.32 -1.14 -6.56
C ILE A 91 -2.21 -0.48 -5.76
N LEU A 92 -2.60 0.32 -4.76
CA LEU A 92 -1.69 1.10 -3.92
C LEU A 92 -1.68 0.54 -2.50
N ASP A 93 -0.50 0.14 -2.03
CA ASP A 93 -0.30 -0.32 -0.66
C ASP A 93 0.85 0.44 0.02
N ASP A 94 0.92 0.38 1.34
CA ASP A 94 1.99 1.00 2.12
C ASP A 94 3.30 0.22 2.02
N ILE A 95 3.24 -1.12 2.11
CA ILE A 95 4.41 -1.99 2.12
C ILE A 95 4.20 -3.30 1.36
N LEU A 96 5.17 -3.67 0.54
CA LEU A 96 5.30 -5.01 -0.02
C LEU A 96 6.32 -5.78 0.83
N ASP A 97 5.81 -6.65 1.69
CA ASP A 97 6.60 -7.52 2.57
C ASP A 97 6.76 -8.90 1.93
N THR A 98 5.97 -9.90 2.31
CA THR A 98 6.02 -11.25 1.71
C THR A 98 5.43 -11.33 0.31
N GLY A 99 4.52 -10.44 -0.03
CA GLY A 99 3.85 -10.32 -1.32
C GLY A 99 2.54 -11.12 -1.46
N HIS A 100 2.21 -12.00 -0.53
CA HIS A 100 1.00 -12.84 -0.63
C HIS A 100 -0.30 -12.03 -0.73
N THR A 101 -0.43 -10.96 0.06
CA THR A 101 -1.59 -10.06 0.02
C THR A 101 -1.73 -9.43 -1.36
N MET A 102 -0.63 -8.91 -1.92
CA MET A 102 -0.64 -8.25 -3.21
C MET A 102 -1.00 -9.21 -4.36
N VAL A 103 -0.49 -10.45 -4.33
CA VAL A 103 -0.88 -11.48 -5.31
C VAL A 103 -2.38 -11.76 -5.25
N GLY A 104 -2.94 -11.97 -4.06
CA GLY A 104 -4.37 -12.19 -3.90
C GLY A 104 -5.23 -11.00 -4.33
N LEU A 105 -4.76 -9.77 -4.12
CA LEU A 105 -5.43 -8.56 -4.59
C LEU A 105 -5.38 -8.45 -6.12
N LEU A 106 -4.25 -8.77 -6.74
CA LEU A 106 -4.11 -8.81 -8.20
C LEU A 106 -5.12 -9.78 -8.82
N ASP A 107 -5.22 -10.99 -8.28
CA ASP A 107 -6.16 -12.01 -8.75
C ASP A 107 -7.62 -11.55 -8.59
N ALA A 108 -7.96 -10.98 -7.43
CA ALA A 108 -9.31 -10.46 -7.18
C ALA A 108 -9.69 -9.31 -8.13
N VAL A 109 -8.76 -8.37 -8.36
CA VAL A 109 -9.01 -7.20 -9.22
C VAL A 109 -9.12 -7.59 -10.69
N GLN A 110 -8.39 -8.61 -11.16
CA GLN A 110 -8.55 -9.14 -12.52
C GLN A 110 -9.98 -9.61 -12.81
N GLY A 111 -10.69 -10.12 -11.81
CA GLY A 111 -12.10 -10.52 -11.93
C GLY A 111 -13.06 -9.39 -12.33
N PHE A 112 -12.69 -8.12 -12.16
CA PHE A 112 -13.47 -6.95 -12.58
C PHE A 112 -13.22 -6.51 -14.02
N SER A 113 -12.47 -7.29 -14.81
CA SER A 113 -12.18 -7.01 -16.23
C SER A 113 -11.55 -5.63 -16.51
N PRO A 114 -10.55 -5.20 -15.76
CA PRO A 114 -9.83 -3.96 -16.02
C PRO A 114 -9.06 -4.02 -17.34
N ALA A 115 -8.71 -2.87 -17.92
CA ALA A 115 -7.83 -2.79 -19.09
C ALA A 115 -6.37 -3.18 -18.73
N SER A 116 -5.94 -2.85 -17.54
CA SER A 116 -4.66 -3.30 -16.95
C SER A 116 -4.70 -3.18 -15.44
N VAL A 117 -3.88 -3.98 -14.76
CA VAL A 117 -3.62 -3.85 -13.30
C VAL A 117 -2.12 -3.71 -13.09
N ARG A 118 -1.74 -2.72 -12.30
CA ARG A 118 -0.37 -2.50 -11.83
C ARG A 118 -0.36 -2.28 -10.33
N THR A 119 0.82 -2.38 -9.73
CA THR A 119 1.02 -2.25 -8.29
C THR A 119 1.92 -1.07 -7.97
N ALA A 120 1.60 -0.34 -6.92
CA ALA A 120 2.41 0.73 -6.36
C ALA A 120 2.51 0.55 -4.85
N VAL A 121 3.71 0.72 -4.29
CA VAL A 121 3.94 0.62 -2.85
C VAL A 121 4.89 1.71 -2.39
N LEU A 122 4.76 2.16 -1.14
CA LEU A 122 5.75 3.08 -0.57
C LEU A 122 7.04 2.33 -0.25
N LEU A 123 6.92 1.20 0.44
CA LEU A 123 8.04 0.41 0.93
C LEU A 123 8.08 -0.97 0.28
N TRP A 124 9.28 -1.43 -0.05
CA TRP A 124 9.51 -2.76 -0.59
C TRP A 124 10.65 -3.46 0.16
N LYS A 125 10.30 -4.56 0.86
CA LYS A 125 11.25 -5.47 1.51
C LYS A 125 11.66 -6.57 0.55
N THR A 126 12.73 -6.38 -0.19
CA THR A 126 13.17 -7.34 -1.22
C THR A 126 13.63 -8.68 -0.64
N GLU A 127 14.17 -8.67 0.59
CA GLU A 127 14.71 -9.88 1.25
C GLU A 127 13.61 -10.79 1.83
N ARG A 128 12.40 -10.25 2.05
CA ARG A 128 11.26 -11.00 2.59
C ARG A 128 10.31 -11.56 1.55
N SER A 129 10.51 -11.22 0.29
CA SER A 129 9.61 -11.66 -0.78
C SER A 129 9.55 -13.19 -0.86
N GLN A 130 8.35 -13.73 -0.74
CA GLN A 130 8.05 -15.17 -0.87
C GLN A 130 7.33 -15.49 -2.20
N VAL A 131 7.13 -14.48 -3.03
CA VAL A 131 6.46 -14.56 -4.33
C VAL A 131 7.33 -13.93 -5.41
N ASN A 132 7.16 -14.36 -6.65
CA ASN A 132 7.83 -13.74 -7.79
C ASN A 132 7.03 -12.52 -8.25
N LEU A 133 7.01 -11.47 -7.43
CA LEU A 133 6.30 -10.22 -7.71
C LEU A 133 7.22 -9.04 -7.40
N GLU A 134 7.46 -8.22 -8.41
CA GLU A 134 8.07 -6.91 -8.26
C GLU A 134 7.00 -5.83 -8.46
N PRO A 135 6.93 -4.80 -7.60
CA PRO A 135 5.97 -3.72 -7.78
C PRO A 135 6.34 -2.89 -9.01
N ASN A 136 5.34 -2.46 -9.79
CA ASN A 136 5.56 -1.62 -10.96
C ASN A 136 6.08 -0.23 -10.57
N TYR A 137 5.59 0.26 -9.42
CA TYR A 137 6.01 1.53 -8.83
C TYR A 137 6.35 1.31 -7.37
N PHE A 138 7.44 1.86 -6.89
CA PHE A 138 7.78 1.79 -5.47
C PHE A 138 8.47 3.07 -4.99
N GLY A 139 8.29 3.37 -3.73
CA GLY A 139 8.97 4.46 -3.06
C GLY A 139 10.41 4.10 -2.73
N PHE A 140 10.59 3.21 -1.79
CA PHE A 140 11.89 2.88 -1.21
C PHE A 140 12.05 1.37 -1.05
N LYS A 141 13.24 0.86 -1.37
CA LYS A 141 13.67 -0.46 -0.91
C LYS A 141 14.20 -0.32 0.51
N ILE A 142 13.74 -1.16 1.40
CA ILE A 142 14.17 -1.16 2.81
C ILE A 142 14.66 -2.55 3.23
N PRO A 143 15.54 -2.64 4.24
CA PRO A 143 15.94 -3.90 4.84
C PRO A 143 14.76 -4.55 5.59
N ASP A 144 14.96 -5.78 6.08
CA ASP A 144 13.97 -6.47 6.91
C ASP A 144 13.94 -5.91 8.35
N GLU A 145 13.43 -4.70 8.47
CA GLU A 145 13.22 -4.01 9.75
C GLU A 145 11.71 -3.84 10.00
N PHE A 146 11.32 -3.89 11.28
CA PHE A 146 9.97 -3.51 11.66
C PHE A 146 9.86 -1.98 11.63
N VAL A 147 8.90 -1.46 10.87
CA VAL A 147 8.76 -0.02 10.64
C VAL A 147 7.34 0.44 10.90
N VAL A 148 7.20 1.68 11.34
CA VAL A 148 5.92 2.36 11.61
C VAL A 148 5.94 3.79 11.07
N GLY A 149 4.77 4.40 11.00
CA GLY A 149 4.60 5.78 10.56
C GLY A 149 4.12 5.91 9.11
N TYR A 150 3.65 7.07 8.76
CA TYR A 150 3.09 7.41 7.44
C TYR A 150 2.04 6.40 6.95
N GLY A 151 1.14 6.01 7.86
CA GLY A 151 0.08 5.03 7.62
C GLY A 151 0.34 3.65 8.22
N LEU A 152 1.62 3.22 8.33
CA LEU A 152 1.98 1.96 8.99
C LEU A 152 1.82 2.09 10.51
N ASP A 153 1.41 0.98 11.15
CA ASP A 153 1.09 0.95 12.56
C ASP A 153 1.76 -0.17 13.35
N TYR A 154 1.64 -0.02 14.65
CA TYR A 154 1.75 -1.07 15.65
C TYR A 154 0.58 -0.89 16.63
N ASN A 155 -0.33 -1.88 16.71
CA ASN A 155 -1.56 -1.82 17.52
C ASN A 155 -2.41 -0.56 17.26
N ASP A 156 -2.60 -0.20 15.98
CA ASP A 156 -3.28 1.02 15.51
C ASP A 156 -2.60 2.35 15.91
N GLU A 157 -1.47 2.33 16.59
CA GLU A 157 -0.67 3.50 16.92
C GLU A 157 0.34 3.85 15.81
N PHE A 158 0.91 5.03 15.83
CA PHE A 158 1.96 5.56 14.95
C PHE A 158 1.56 5.93 13.52
N ARG A 159 0.38 5.59 12.99
CA ARG A 159 -0.02 5.94 11.62
C ARG A 159 0.09 7.42 11.29
N HIS A 160 -0.03 8.29 12.30
CA HIS A 160 -0.01 9.76 12.17
C HIS A 160 1.38 10.35 12.00
N LEU A 161 2.46 9.60 12.26
CA LEU A 161 3.82 10.11 12.12
C LEU A 161 4.11 10.47 10.67
N PRO A 162 4.75 11.63 10.38
CA PRO A 162 4.99 12.06 9.01
C PRO A 162 6.21 11.41 8.34
N TYR A 163 6.89 10.52 9.04
CA TYR A 163 8.10 9.82 8.61
C TYR A 163 7.94 8.31 8.82
N ILE A 164 8.87 7.52 8.26
CA ILE A 164 9.00 6.09 8.58
C ILE A 164 10.10 5.94 9.63
N GLY A 165 9.74 5.30 10.73
CA GLY A 165 10.64 5.04 11.85
C GLY A 165 10.74 3.56 12.21
N ILE A 166 11.88 3.20 12.82
CA ILE A 166 12.09 1.91 13.49
C ILE A 166 11.83 2.16 14.98
N PRO A 167 10.75 1.61 15.56
CA PRO A 167 10.45 1.79 16.98
C PRO A 167 11.45 1.02 17.84
N ASP A 168 11.80 1.57 18.99
CA ASP A 168 12.53 0.87 20.03
C ASP A 168 11.58 0.20 21.05
N GLU A 169 12.13 -0.53 22.00
CA GLU A 169 11.30 -1.26 22.99
C GLU A 169 10.42 -0.32 23.84
N ASP A 170 10.87 0.89 24.12
CA ASP A 170 10.10 1.84 24.92
C ASP A 170 8.93 2.41 24.11
N ASP A 171 9.12 2.65 22.82
CA ASP A 171 8.05 3.05 21.90
C ASP A 171 6.95 1.97 21.84
N LEU A 172 7.35 0.68 21.69
CA LEU A 172 6.42 -0.44 21.59
C LEU A 172 5.63 -0.65 22.89
N LYS A 173 6.30 -0.59 24.06
CA LYS A 173 5.64 -0.69 25.37
C LYS A 173 4.65 0.45 25.60
N ALA A 174 4.99 1.67 25.16
CA ALA A 174 4.09 2.81 25.26
C ALA A 174 2.82 2.65 24.42
N ALA A 175 2.90 1.95 23.28
CA ALA A 175 1.74 1.64 22.44
C ALA A 175 0.89 0.50 23.02
N GLU A 176 1.49 -0.50 23.68
CA GLU A 176 0.76 -1.60 24.34
C GLU A 176 -0.05 -1.14 25.55
N GLY A 177 0.45 -0.14 26.28
CA GLY A 177 -0.22 0.39 27.49
C GLY A 177 -1.42 1.31 27.24
N LYS A 178 -1.76 1.57 25.94
CA LYS A 178 -2.90 2.43 25.55
C LYS A 178 -4.10 1.65 24.98
N ALA A 179 -3.98 0.33 24.85
CA ALA A 179 -5.03 -0.56 24.33
C ALA A 179 -6.07 -0.94 25.39
#